data_e4bf716aaf6ec9a64697a531b7cffe68
#
_entry.id   e4bf716aaf6ec9a64697a531b7cffe68
#
_cell.length_a   1.000
_cell.length_b   1.000
_cell.length_c   1.000
_cell.angle_alpha   90.00
_cell.angle_beta   90.00
_cell.angle_gamma   90.00
#
_symmetry.space_group_name_H-M   'P 1'
#
loop_
_entity.id
_entity.type
_entity.pdbx_description
1 polymer ?
#
loop_
_entity_poly.entity_id
_entity_poly.type
_entity_poly.pdbx_seq_one_letter_code
_entity_poly.pdbx_strand_id
1 'polypeptide(L)'
;YERYKQATNSDEITFSEFLSQYLTFTDETTTLAIQKNLLSVMKIYSEFVVSETYSSIRPGQSYVVSDTALCTGSAVIYDMCASEGGYTYIVTNYHVVYLEEADEALNGASKIARKIYGYLYGSESTPAASVNVSTNTVQKDENGYTKYDYGESAIALEYIGGSVSSDIAVLRAKTSDILAVNPCAAQVELADSYHVGETAIAIGNPEAQGISVTQGIVSVESDYISLNIDGSSRSYRSIRIDTALYSGNSGGGLFNAAGKLIGITNAGNSSDENINYAVPLEIVRGVADNIIYYHEKGYDAQCAYKIVLGIIVQTQNSKYVYDAGSGYGQIREEVVLDSVASDSIAESMNLQSGDIITAIIVNDTEYEIARSFDISDLILTLREGDVIQCVVQRNAQTVYSEEYTLSKTALVAIE
;
A
#
# COMPACT_ATOMS: atom_id res chain seq x y z
N TYR A 1 -23.92 -26.64 -0.30
CA TYR A 1 -25.05 -27.20 -1.03
C TYR A 1 -26.38 -26.95 -0.31
N GLU A 2 -26.52 -27.33 0.96
CA GLU A 2 -27.75 -27.08 1.74
C GLU A 2 -28.07 -25.58 1.87
N ARG A 3 -27.06 -24.72 2.10
CA ARG A 3 -27.23 -23.27 2.08
C ARG A 3 -27.64 -22.73 0.70
N TYR A 4 -27.09 -23.31 -0.37
CA TYR A 4 -27.48 -22.96 -1.73
C TYR A 4 -28.96 -23.30 -1.97
N LYS A 5 -29.43 -24.50 -1.60
CA LYS A 5 -30.82 -24.88 -1.67
C LYS A 5 -31.75 -23.95 -0.89
N GLN A 6 -31.33 -23.55 0.32
CA GLN A 6 -32.09 -22.60 1.15
C GLN A 6 -32.15 -21.20 0.52
N ALA A 7 -31.04 -20.71 -0.05
CA ALA A 7 -30.96 -19.39 -0.66
C ALA A 7 -31.72 -19.31 -1.99
N THR A 8 -31.72 -20.39 -2.80
CA THR A 8 -32.37 -20.42 -4.12
C THR A 8 -33.76 -20.99 -4.09
N ASN A 9 -34.16 -21.59 -2.98
CA ASN A 9 -35.41 -22.35 -2.82
C ASN A 9 -35.62 -23.40 -3.95
N SER A 10 -34.53 -24.02 -4.39
CA SER A 10 -34.47 -24.94 -5.54
C SER A 10 -33.86 -26.29 -5.14
N ASP A 11 -34.56 -27.37 -5.48
CA ASP A 11 -34.10 -28.76 -5.39
C ASP A 11 -33.69 -29.33 -6.76
N GLU A 12 -33.57 -28.48 -7.78
CA GLU A 12 -33.36 -28.89 -9.18
C GLU A 12 -31.95 -29.40 -9.48
N ILE A 13 -30.97 -29.16 -8.61
CA ILE A 13 -29.58 -29.57 -8.82
C ILE A 13 -29.19 -30.65 -7.79
N THR A 14 -28.64 -31.76 -8.26
CA THR A 14 -28.04 -32.76 -7.38
C THR A 14 -26.78 -32.25 -6.73
N PHE A 15 -26.35 -32.85 -5.62
CA PHE A 15 -25.08 -32.51 -4.96
C PHE A 15 -23.89 -32.68 -5.91
N SER A 16 -23.88 -33.68 -6.77
CA SER A 16 -22.83 -33.92 -7.76
C SER A 16 -22.76 -32.83 -8.83
N GLU A 17 -23.90 -32.39 -9.33
CA GLU A 17 -24.01 -31.29 -10.29
C GLU A 17 -23.61 -29.95 -9.65
N PHE A 18 -24.02 -29.71 -8.39
CA PHE A 18 -23.58 -28.54 -7.63
C PHE A 18 -22.06 -28.50 -7.47
N LEU A 19 -21.43 -29.61 -7.05
CA LEU A 19 -19.97 -29.69 -6.95
C LEU A 19 -19.28 -29.45 -8.29
N SER A 20 -19.78 -30.06 -9.37
CA SER A 20 -19.22 -29.86 -10.71
C SER A 20 -19.33 -28.42 -11.17
N GLN A 21 -20.49 -27.79 -10.99
CA GLN A 21 -20.65 -26.35 -11.27
C GLN A 21 -19.78 -25.48 -10.39
N TYR A 22 -19.67 -25.80 -9.10
CA TYR A 22 -18.90 -25.02 -8.16
C TYR A 22 -17.38 -25.12 -8.43
N LEU A 23 -16.88 -26.30 -8.78
CA LEU A 23 -15.48 -26.50 -9.15
C LEU A 23 -15.12 -25.81 -10.48
N THR A 24 -16.01 -25.87 -11.46
CA THR A 24 -15.83 -25.16 -12.73
C THR A 24 -15.93 -23.65 -12.53
N PHE A 25 -16.83 -23.20 -11.66
CA PHE A 25 -17.00 -21.79 -11.31
C PHE A 25 -15.79 -21.19 -10.58
N THR A 26 -15.10 -21.95 -9.70
CA THR A 26 -13.92 -21.45 -8.98
C THR A 26 -12.76 -21.20 -9.92
N ASP A 27 -12.48 -22.05 -10.89
CA ASP A 27 -11.42 -21.84 -11.86
C ASP A 27 -11.71 -20.66 -12.80
N GLU A 28 -12.94 -20.56 -13.30
CA GLU A 28 -13.40 -19.41 -14.10
C GLU A 28 -13.39 -18.12 -13.29
N THR A 29 -13.80 -18.16 -12.03
CA THR A 29 -13.85 -16.98 -11.15
C THR A 29 -12.45 -16.42 -10.91
N THR A 30 -11.47 -17.27 -10.60
CA THR A 30 -10.07 -16.85 -10.41
C THR A 30 -9.49 -16.25 -11.69
N THR A 31 -9.73 -16.92 -12.84
CA THR A 31 -9.29 -16.40 -14.14
C THR A 31 -9.92 -15.04 -14.45
N LEU A 32 -11.23 -14.87 -14.22
CA LEU A 32 -11.93 -13.60 -14.44
C LEU A 32 -11.42 -12.51 -13.48
N ALA A 33 -11.17 -12.86 -12.21
CA ALA A 33 -10.58 -11.96 -11.22
C ALA A 33 -9.21 -11.44 -11.68
N ILE A 34 -8.36 -12.32 -12.20
CA ILE A 34 -7.04 -11.96 -12.76
C ILE A 34 -7.22 -11.05 -13.98
N GLN A 35 -8.03 -11.48 -14.96
CA GLN A 35 -8.23 -10.74 -16.23
C GLN A 35 -8.76 -9.33 -15.97
N LYS A 36 -9.67 -9.16 -15.02
CA LYS A 36 -10.22 -7.87 -14.61
C LYS A 36 -9.12 -6.92 -14.09
N ASN A 37 -8.16 -7.45 -13.34
CA ASN A 37 -7.14 -6.65 -12.65
C ASN A 37 -5.84 -6.45 -13.44
N LEU A 38 -5.64 -7.13 -14.60
CA LEU A 38 -4.44 -6.91 -15.43
C LEU A 38 -4.28 -5.45 -15.89
N LEU A 39 -5.39 -4.75 -16.14
CA LEU A 39 -5.39 -3.33 -16.54
C LEU A 39 -5.56 -2.36 -15.35
N SER A 40 -5.56 -2.89 -14.13
CA SER A 40 -5.54 -2.11 -12.89
C SER A 40 -4.17 -2.07 -12.24
N VAL A 41 -3.20 -2.85 -12.78
CA VAL A 41 -1.81 -2.88 -12.32
C VAL A 41 -0.90 -2.31 -13.40
N MET A 42 0.07 -1.51 -12.99
CA MET A 42 1.03 -0.84 -13.86
C MET A 42 2.45 -1.33 -13.54
N LYS A 43 3.27 -1.48 -14.57
CA LYS A 43 4.72 -1.48 -14.44
C LYS A 43 5.19 -0.04 -14.34
N ILE A 44 6.10 0.27 -13.40
CA ILE A 44 6.64 1.64 -13.28
C ILE A 44 8.16 1.66 -13.36
N TYR A 45 8.68 2.80 -13.84
CA TYR A 45 10.09 3.16 -13.80
C TYR A 45 10.24 4.51 -13.11
N SER A 46 11.16 4.56 -12.16
CA SER A 46 11.56 5.74 -11.40
C SER A 46 12.96 6.16 -11.82
N GLU A 47 13.11 7.42 -12.26
CA GLU A 47 14.37 7.99 -12.73
C GLU A 47 14.99 8.86 -11.63
N PHE A 48 16.23 8.57 -11.28
CA PHE A 48 17.02 9.31 -10.30
C PHE A 48 18.32 9.82 -10.91
N VAL A 49 18.97 10.80 -10.29
CA VAL A 49 20.37 11.09 -10.50
C VAL A 49 21.15 10.61 -9.28
N VAL A 50 22.18 9.82 -9.52
CA VAL A 50 23.09 9.33 -8.49
C VAL A 50 24.49 9.90 -8.74
N SER A 51 25.24 10.16 -7.67
CA SER A 51 26.58 10.68 -7.72
C SER A 51 27.56 9.72 -7.08
N GLU A 52 28.55 9.27 -7.83
CA GLU A 52 29.61 8.38 -7.34
C GLU A 52 30.95 9.12 -7.31
N THR A 53 31.70 8.92 -6.22
CA THR A 53 33.03 9.51 -6.06
C THR A 53 34.10 8.49 -6.39
N TYR A 54 34.89 8.79 -7.40
CA TYR A 54 36.00 7.96 -7.85
C TYR A 54 37.35 8.53 -7.39
N SER A 55 38.22 7.65 -6.90
CA SER A 55 39.60 8.02 -6.61
C SER A 55 40.38 8.21 -7.92
N SER A 56 41.08 9.34 -8.04
CA SER A 56 41.97 9.58 -9.16
C SER A 56 43.24 8.72 -9.07
N ILE A 57 43.88 8.47 -10.22
CA ILE A 57 45.20 7.85 -10.29
C ILE A 57 46.24 8.69 -9.54
N ARG A 58 46.01 10.01 -9.35
CA ARG A 58 46.87 10.91 -8.58
C ARG A 58 46.48 10.79 -7.10
N PRO A 59 47.43 10.49 -6.18
CA PRO A 59 47.13 10.37 -4.75
C PRO A 59 46.52 11.65 -4.19
N GLY A 60 45.43 11.51 -3.42
CA GLY A 60 44.73 12.61 -2.77
C GLY A 60 43.77 13.39 -3.67
N GLN A 61 43.53 12.96 -4.91
CA GLN A 61 42.51 13.54 -5.78
C GLN A 61 41.35 12.56 -6.01
N SER A 62 40.13 13.08 -5.96
CA SER A 62 38.92 12.39 -6.33
C SER A 62 38.11 13.22 -7.34
N TYR A 63 37.26 12.57 -8.10
CA TYR A 63 36.29 13.24 -8.96
C TYR A 63 34.93 12.57 -8.79
N VAL A 64 33.88 13.38 -8.92
CA VAL A 64 32.48 12.91 -8.83
C VAL A 64 31.96 12.73 -10.26
N VAL A 65 31.29 11.61 -10.47
CA VAL A 65 30.52 11.34 -11.71
C VAL A 65 29.07 11.22 -11.31
N SER A 66 28.22 12.02 -11.92
CA SER A 66 26.78 11.95 -11.73
C SER A 66 26.13 11.48 -13.02
N ASP A 67 25.21 10.55 -12.93
CA ASP A 67 24.43 10.08 -14.08
C ASP A 67 23.05 9.57 -13.65
N THR A 68 22.21 9.27 -14.61
CA THR A 68 20.86 8.77 -14.40
C THR A 68 20.87 7.30 -13.99
N ALA A 69 20.12 6.97 -12.93
CA ALA A 69 19.77 5.61 -12.52
C ALA A 69 18.28 5.37 -12.71
N LEU A 70 17.90 4.16 -13.14
CA LEU A 70 16.51 3.71 -13.28
C LEU A 70 16.25 2.59 -12.30
N CYS A 71 15.21 2.78 -11.48
CA CYS A 71 14.61 1.73 -10.66
C CYS A 71 13.29 1.30 -11.28
N THR A 72 12.87 0.06 -11.04
CA THR A 72 11.60 -0.48 -11.53
C THR A 72 10.78 -1.08 -10.41
N GLY A 73 9.47 -1.04 -10.57
CA GLY A 73 8.51 -1.64 -9.67
C GLY A 73 7.16 -1.81 -10.33
N SER A 74 6.16 -1.94 -9.50
CA SER A 74 4.76 -2.05 -9.87
C SER A 74 3.95 -0.97 -9.18
N ALA A 75 2.72 -0.75 -9.64
CA ALA A 75 1.77 0.15 -9.00
C ALA A 75 0.34 -0.31 -9.29
N VAL A 76 -0.62 0.18 -8.54
CA VAL A 76 -2.03 -0.17 -8.65
C VAL A 76 -2.85 1.09 -8.91
N ILE A 77 -3.74 1.07 -9.88
CA ILE A 77 -4.74 2.11 -10.11
C ILE A 77 -5.74 2.05 -8.95
N TYR A 78 -5.61 2.98 -8.01
CA TYR A 78 -6.34 2.95 -6.74
C TYR A 78 -7.69 3.64 -6.83
N ASP A 79 -7.71 4.87 -7.36
CA ASP A 79 -8.93 5.66 -7.52
C ASP A 79 -8.89 6.41 -8.85
N MET A 80 -9.97 6.33 -9.64
CA MET A 80 -10.04 6.88 -10.99
C MET A 80 -11.23 7.82 -11.16
N CYS A 81 -10.98 9.10 -11.29
CA CYS A 81 -12.01 10.07 -11.65
C CYS A 81 -12.20 10.15 -13.16
N ALA A 82 -13.29 9.60 -13.66
CA ALA A 82 -13.63 9.58 -15.09
C ALA A 82 -14.21 10.91 -15.63
N SER A 83 -14.38 11.94 -14.79
CA SER A 83 -14.87 13.26 -15.24
C SER A 83 -13.83 13.97 -16.12
N GLU A 84 -14.28 14.92 -16.94
CA GLU A 84 -13.39 15.74 -17.78
C GLU A 84 -12.37 16.48 -16.90
N GLY A 85 -11.07 16.31 -17.21
CA GLY A 85 -9.97 16.89 -16.44
C GLY A 85 -9.67 16.15 -15.13
N GLY A 86 -10.32 15.01 -14.86
CA GLY A 86 -10.11 14.21 -13.66
C GLY A 86 -8.70 13.57 -13.60
N TYR A 87 -8.29 13.29 -12.38
CA TYR A 87 -7.05 12.57 -12.09
C TYR A 87 -7.34 11.13 -11.67
N THR A 88 -6.40 10.26 -11.98
CA THR A 88 -6.32 8.90 -11.45
C THR A 88 -5.21 8.86 -10.42
N TYR A 89 -5.51 8.36 -9.22
CA TYR A 89 -4.55 8.13 -8.15
C TYR A 89 -4.06 6.70 -8.21
N ILE A 90 -2.75 6.55 -8.05
CA ILE A 90 -2.03 5.30 -8.25
C ILE A 90 -1.19 5.06 -7.00
N VAL A 91 -1.28 3.86 -6.43
CA VAL A 91 -0.54 3.48 -5.22
C VAL A 91 0.60 2.56 -5.58
N THR A 92 1.76 2.78 -4.96
CA THR A 92 2.95 1.94 -5.04
C THR A 92 3.65 1.90 -3.68
N ASN A 93 4.74 1.14 -3.55
CA ASN A 93 5.59 1.27 -2.36
C ASN A 93 6.43 2.54 -2.40
N TYR A 94 6.75 3.07 -1.21
CA TYR A 94 7.60 4.25 -1.07
C TYR A 94 9.01 3.99 -1.62
N HIS A 95 9.60 2.82 -1.31
CA HIS A 95 10.94 2.44 -1.80
C HIS A 95 11.04 2.28 -3.33
N VAL A 96 9.92 2.23 -4.07
CA VAL A 96 9.93 2.18 -5.53
C VAL A 96 10.16 3.56 -6.14
N VAL A 97 9.77 4.62 -5.44
CA VAL A 97 9.88 6.02 -5.88
C VAL A 97 10.92 6.82 -5.10
N TYR A 98 11.56 6.23 -4.12
CA TYR A 98 12.60 6.79 -3.27
C TYR A 98 13.90 6.01 -3.42
N LEU A 99 15.04 6.70 -3.45
CA LEU A 99 16.35 6.07 -3.50
C LEU A 99 17.30 6.78 -2.54
N GLU A 100 17.82 6.04 -1.54
CA GLU A 100 18.73 6.62 -0.52
C GLU A 100 20.01 7.17 -1.13
N GLU A 101 20.53 6.53 -2.19
CA GLU A 101 21.74 6.95 -2.91
C GLU A 101 21.49 8.11 -3.90
N ALA A 102 20.24 8.57 -4.07
CA ALA A 102 19.94 9.70 -4.94
C ALA A 102 20.61 10.97 -4.43
N ASP A 103 21.18 11.72 -5.36
CA ASP A 103 21.77 13.04 -5.07
C ASP A 103 20.66 14.07 -4.94
N GLU A 104 20.33 14.47 -3.71
CA GLU A 104 19.24 15.41 -3.42
C GLU A 104 19.35 16.70 -4.23
N ALA A 105 20.54 17.27 -4.36
CA ALA A 105 20.75 18.54 -5.05
C ALA A 105 20.43 18.44 -6.55
N LEU A 106 20.60 17.25 -7.12
CA LEU A 106 20.38 16.96 -8.55
C LEU A 106 18.99 16.37 -8.84
N ASN A 107 18.25 15.97 -7.80
CA ASN A 107 16.86 15.44 -7.87
C ASN A 107 15.80 16.44 -7.36
N GLY A 108 16.05 17.74 -7.42
CA GLY A 108 15.09 18.77 -7.02
C GLY A 108 14.96 18.95 -5.50
N ALA A 109 16.06 18.79 -4.76
CA ALA A 109 16.16 18.84 -3.30
C ALA A 109 15.33 17.71 -2.61
N SER A 110 15.31 16.54 -3.22
CA SER A 110 14.61 15.36 -2.71
C SER A 110 15.31 14.08 -3.15
N LYS A 111 15.12 13.00 -2.41
CA LYS A 111 15.51 11.63 -2.80
C LYS A 111 14.37 10.88 -3.53
N ILE A 112 13.26 11.55 -3.79
CA ILE A 112 12.17 11.03 -4.65
C ILE A 112 12.60 11.10 -6.12
N ALA A 113 12.15 10.16 -6.91
CA ALA A 113 12.41 10.11 -8.35
C ALA A 113 12.02 11.42 -9.05
N ARG A 114 12.93 11.96 -9.88
CA ARG A 114 12.70 13.19 -10.66
C ARG A 114 11.72 13.00 -11.81
N LYS A 115 11.56 11.73 -12.27
CA LYS A 115 10.55 11.33 -13.27
C LYS A 115 10.06 9.94 -12.92
N ILE A 116 8.78 9.73 -13.09
CA ILE A 116 8.14 8.42 -12.91
C ILE A 116 7.25 8.17 -14.11
N TYR A 117 7.38 6.99 -14.70
CA TYR A 117 6.56 6.56 -15.83
C TYR A 117 5.91 5.22 -15.56
N GLY A 118 4.62 5.12 -15.90
CA GLY A 118 3.83 3.90 -15.79
C GLY A 118 3.48 3.33 -17.16
N TYR A 119 3.29 2.00 -17.21
CA TYR A 119 2.86 1.25 -18.39
C TYR A 119 1.76 0.28 -18.01
N LEU A 120 0.73 0.19 -18.84
CA LEU A 120 -0.34 -0.77 -18.67
C LEU A 120 0.02 -2.12 -19.30
N TYR A 121 -0.62 -3.19 -18.83
CA TYR A 121 -0.47 -4.54 -19.39
C TYR A 121 -0.71 -4.56 -20.91
N GLY A 122 0.20 -5.21 -21.62
CA GLY A 122 0.16 -5.34 -23.08
C GLY A 122 0.69 -4.11 -23.86
N SER A 123 1.07 -3.02 -23.14
CA SER A 123 1.71 -1.84 -23.73
C SER A 123 3.03 -1.47 -23.02
N GLU A 124 3.58 -2.44 -22.29
CA GLU A 124 4.83 -2.24 -21.54
C GLU A 124 6.00 -2.00 -22.49
N SER A 125 6.81 -1.01 -22.14
CA SER A 125 8.09 -0.73 -22.76
C SER A 125 9.21 -0.80 -21.71
N THR A 126 10.43 -1.04 -22.16
CA THR A 126 11.63 -0.91 -21.33
C THR A 126 12.37 0.33 -21.78
N PRO A 127 12.57 1.31 -20.89
CA PRO A 127 13.32 2.52 -21.24
C PRO A 127 14.71 2.19 -21.74
N ALA A 128 15.11 2.82 -22.82
CA ALA A 128 16.43 2.65 -23.43
C ALA A 128 17.18 3.97 -23.47
N ALA A 129 18.49 3.92 -23.25
CA ALA A 129 19.31 5.11 -23.41
C ALA A 129 19.21 5.62 -24.85
N SER A 130 18.83 6.89 -25.03
CA SER A 130 18.73 7.51 -26.33
C SER A 130 20.10 7.59 -26.99
N VAL A 131 20.22 7.12 -28.23
CA VAL A 131 21.49 7.11 -28.99
C VAL A 131 21.38 8.01 -30.19
N ASN A 132 22.37 8.84 -30.41
CA ASN A 132 22.51 9.56 -31.66
C ASN A 132 22.97 8.58 -32.76
N VAL A 133 22.10 8.30 -33.74
CA VAL A 133 22.33 7.31 -34.79
C VAL A 133 23.54 7.66 -35.67
N SER A 134 23.80 8.95 -35.90
CA SER A 134 24.90 9.42 -36.74
C SER A 134 26.28 9.28 -36.11
N THR A 135 26.36 9.45 -34.76
CA THR A 135 27.63 9.43 -34.02
C THR A 135 27.81 8.18 -33.18
N ASN A 136 26.75 7.37 -33.03
CA ASN A 136 26.68 6.20 -32.17
C ASN A 136 27.06 6.52 -30.69
N THR A 137 26.65 7.72 -30.21
CA THR A 137 26.90 8.17 -28.85
C THR A 137 25.61 8.28 -28.08
N VAL A 138 25.66 7.95 -26.76
CA VAL A 138 24.54 8.16 -25.84
C VAL A 138 24.22 9.65 -25.77
N GLN A 139 22.97 9.99 -25.95
CA GLN A 139 22.50 11.37 -25.79
C GLN A 139 22.41 11.72 -24.30
N LYS A 140 22.71 12.97 -24.02
CA LYS A 140 22.58 13.55 -22.69
C LYS A 140 21.41 14.54 -22.67
N ASP A 141 20.77 14.70 -21.52
CA ASP A 141 19.78 15.73 -21.29
C ASP A 141 20.45 17.12 -21.13
N GLU A 142 19.65 18.15 -20.87
CA GLU A 142 20.14 19.52 -20.67
C GLU A 142 21.11 19.69 -19.50
N ASN A 143 21.06 18.78 -18.53
CA ASN A 143 21.91 18.74 -17.35
C ASN A 143 23.16 17.85 -17.54
N GLY A 144 23.30 17.21 -18.70
CA GLY A 144 24.44 16.37 -19.04
C GLY A 144 24.31 14.92 -18.58
N TYR A 145 23.13 14.47 -18.11
CA TYR A 145 22.87 13.09 -17.69
C TYR A 145 22.34 12.24 -18.84
N THR A 146 22.49 10.93 -18.74
CA THR A 146 21.96 9.99 -19.74
C THR A 146 20.46 10.23 -19.95
N LYS A 147 20.10 10.51 -21.19
CA LYS A 147 18.69 10.66 -21.61
C LYS A 147 18.13 9.31 -21.97
N TYR A 148 16.98 8.98 -21.39
CA TYR A 148 16.21 7.78 -21.73
C TYR A 148 15.03 8.10 -22.62
N ASP A 149 14.73 7.17 -23.52
CA ASP A 149 13.50 7.10 -24.30
C ASP A 149 12.56 6.12 -23.59
N TYR A 150 11.40 6.61 -23.17
CA TYR A 150 10.40 5.84 -22.46
C TYR A 150 9.34 5.21 -23.39
N GLY A 151 9.37 5.53 -24.69
CA GLY A 151 8.41 5.06 -25.68
C GLY A 151 7.06 5.81 -25.63
N GLU A 152 6.23 5.55 -26.64
CA GLU A 152 4.97 6.29 -26.86
C GLU A 152 3.86 5.91 -25.86
N SER A 153 3.90 4.71 -25.29
CA SER A 153 2.90 4.23 -24.32
C SER A 153 3.22 4.59 -22.86
N ALA A 154 4.30 5.34 -22.64
CA ALA A 154 4.70 5.78 -21.30
C ALA A 154 3.74 6.84 -20.75
N ILE A 155 3.16 6.59 -19.60
CA ILE A 155 2.27 7.50 -18.88
C ILE A 155 3.11 8.21 -17.83
N ALA A 156 3.24 9.54 -17.92
CA ALA A 156 3.92 10.33 -16.89
C ALA A 156 3.11 10.35 -15.59
N LEU A 157 3.76 10.02 -14.48
CA LEU A 157 3.18 9.97 -13.16
C LEU A 157 3.79 11.05 -12.27
N GLU A 158 2.95 11.76 -11.54
CA GLU A 158 3.35 12.79 -10.58
C GLU A 158 3.29 12.23 -9.16
N TYR A 159 4.37 12.37 -8.40
CA TYR A 159 4.38 12.03 -6.97
C TYR A 159 3.63 13.11 -6.18
N ILE A 160 2.64 12.69 -5.38
CA ILE A 160 1.85 13.60 -4.55
C ILE A 160 2.07 13.42 -3.05
N GLY A 161 2.66 12.30 -2.64
CA GLY A 161 3.01 12.07 -1.25
C GLY A 161 3.30 10.61 -0.94
N GLY A 162 3.86 10.37 0.24
CA GLY A 162 4.17 9.03 0.71
C GLY A 162 4.39 8.97 2.21
N SER A 163 4.58 7.76 2.71
CA SER A 163 4.92 7.46 4.09
C SER A 163 6.00 6.38 4.10
N VAL A 164 7.21 6.76 4.50
CA VAL A 164 8.31 5.80 4.64
C VAL A 164 7.99 4.77 5.73
N SER A 165 7.30 5.19 6.78
CA SER A 165 6.94 4.31 7.91
C SER A 165 5.87 3.28 7.57
N SER A 166 5.17 3.43 6.45
CA SER A 166 4.17 2.48 5.95
C SER A 166 4.59 1.84 4.62
N ASP A 167 5.69 2.30 4.04
CA ASP A 167 6.17 1.94 2.71
C ASP A 167 5.10 2.07 1.61
N ILE A 168 4.34 3.16 1.64
CA ILE A 168 3.30 3.49 0.66
C ILE A 168 3.59 4.87 0.06
N ALA A 169 3.46 4.98 -1.26
CA ALA A 169 3.49 6.23 -2.00
C ALA A 169 2.26 6.36 -2.90
N VAL A 170 1.81 7.58 -3.09
CA VAL A 170 0.69 7.92 -3.98
C VAL A 170 1.21 8.79 -5.12
N LEU A 171 0.87 8.35 -6.32
CA LEU A 171 1.14 9.02 -7.57
C LEU A 171 -0.18 9.44 -8.21
N ARG A 172 -0.14 10.35 -9.18
CA ARG A 172 -1.30 10.66 -10.01
C ARG A 172 -0.93 10.85 -11.48
N ALA A 173 -1.89 10.62 -12.34
CA ALA A 173 -1.86 11.02 -13.74
C ALA A 173 -3.22 11.56 -14.16
N LYS A 174 -3.30 12.27 -15.27
CA LYS A 174 -4.60 12.60 -15.86
C LYS A 174 -5.27 11.30 -16.32
N THR A 175 -6.53 11.13 -15.96
CA THR A 175 -7.31 9.95 -16.38
C THR A 175 -7.36 9.81 -17.90
N SER A 176 -7.40 10.94 -18.64
CA SER A 176 -7.36 10.96 -20.11
C SER A 176 -6.10 10.31 -20.67
N ASP A 177 -4.95 10.47 -20.03
CA ASP A 177 -3.67 9.95 -20.52
C ASP A 177 -3.61 8.43 -20.36
N ILE A 178 -4.15 7.91 -19.24
CA ILE A 178 -4.29 6.47 -19.00
C ILE A 178 -5.24 5.83 -20.01
N LEU A 179 -6.43 6.43 -20.17
CA LEU A 179 -7.46 5.91 -21.08
C LEU A 179 -7.09 6.06 -22.56
N ALA A 180 -6.18 6.99 -22.92
CA ALA A 180 -5.63 7.11 -24.25
C ALA A 180 -4.73 5.91 -24.61
N VAL A 181 -4.01 5.35 -23.64
CA VAL A 181 -3.20 4.13 -23.83
C VAL A 181 -4.10 2.89 -23.87
N ASN A 182 -5.03 2.76 -22.92
CA ASN A 182 -6.00 1.66 -22.92
C ASN A 182 -7.33 2.10 -22.30
N PRO A 183 -8.43 2.15 -23.10
CA PRO A 183 -9.74 2.60 -22.62
C PRO A 183 -10.41 1.62 -21.65
N CYS A 184 -9.86 0.42 -21.46
CA CYS A 184 -10.34 -0.57 -20.49
C CYS A 184 -9.58 -0.54 -19.17
N ALA A 185 -8.64 0.40 -18.98
CA ALA A 185 -7.98 0.60 -17.69
C ALA A 185 -9.01 0.99 -16.62
N ALA A 186 -8.91 0.41 -15.44
CA ALA A 186 -9.87 0.59 -14.36
C ALA A 186 -9.19 0.58 -12.98
N GLN A 187 -9.80 1.24 -12.02
CA GLN A 187 -9.39 1.14 -10.64
C GLN A 187 -9.70 -0.23 -10.05
N VAL A 188 -8.96 -0.61 -9.02
CA VAL A 188 -9.21 -1.85 -8.26
C VAL A 188 -10.47 -1.73 -7.41
N GLU A 189 -11.08 -2.89 -7.12
CA GLU A 189 -12.06 -3.00 -6.04
C GLU A 189 -11.36 -3.39 -4.74
N LEU A 190 -11.67 -2.72 -3.64
CA LEU A 190 -11.10 -3.01 -2.33
C LEU A 190 -11.89 -4.11 -1.63
N ALA A 191 -11.21 -5.02 -0.95
CA ALA A 191 -11.86 -5.99 -0.07
C ALA A 191 -12.34 -5.32 1.22
N ASP A 192 -13.31 -5.94 1.88
CA ASP A 192 -13.75 -5.51 3.22
C ASP A 192 -12.87 -6.12 4.32
N SER A 193 -12.35 -7.33 4.08
CA SER A 193 -11.47 -8.08 4.97
C SER A 193 -10.71 -9.15 4.19
N TYR A 194 -9.74 -9.78 4.83
CA TYR A 194 -9.04 -10.96 4.34
C TYR A 194 -8.78 -11.92 5.51
N HIS A 195 -8.54 -13.21 5.22
CA HIS A 195 -8.41 -14.24 6.25
C HIS A 195 -7.27 -15.21 5.93
N VAL A 196 -6.69 -15.79 6.97
CA VAL A 196 -5.69 -16.86 6.83
C VAL A 196 -6.27 -18.04 6.06
N GLY A 197 -5.54 -18.53 5.05
CA GLY A 197 -5.97 -19.60 4.14
C GLY A 197 -6.74 -19.10 2.92
N GLU A 198 -7.07 -17.81 2.83
CA GLU A 198 -7.68 -17.22 1.64
C GLU A 198 -6.69 -17.17 0.48
N THR A 199 -7.21 -17.33 -0.74
CA THR A 199 -6.41 -17.21 -1.96
C THR A 199 -5.77 -15.82 -2.04
N ALA A 200 -4.47 -15.77 -2.31
CA ALA A 200 -3.68 -14.58 -2.51
C ALA A 200 -3.09 -14.58 -3.93
N ILE A 201 -3.53 -13.65 -4.78
CA ILE A 201 -3.10 -13.50 -6.16
C ILE A 201 -2.26 -12.21 -6.25
N ALA A 202 -0.98 -12.33 -6.54
CA ALA A 202 -0.11 -11.19 -6.78
C ALA A 202 -0.03 -10.87 -8.27
N ILE A 203 -0.24 -9.60 -8.62
CA ILE A 203 -0.07 -9.07 -9.96
C ILE A 203 0.96 -7.95 -9.90
N GLY A 204 2.07 -8.09 -10.64
CA GLY A 204 3.17 -7.15 -10.63
C GLY A 204 4.15 -7.40 -11.79
N ASN A 205 5.32 -6.75 -11.74
CA ASN A 205 6.33 -6.76 -12.80
C ASN A 205 7.66 -7.39 -12.32
N PRO A 206 7.69 -8.72 -12.11
CA PRO A 206 8.90 -9.37 -11.59
C PRO A 206 10.07 -9.19 -12.56
N GLU A 207 11.24 -8.85 -12.00
CA GLU A 207 12.51 -8.71 -12.74
C GLU A 207 12.43 -7.78 -13.98
N ALA A 208 11.49 -6.83 -13.98
CA ALA A 208 11.22 -5.93 -15.11
C ALA A 208 10.81 -6.65 -16.42
N GLN A 209 10.39 -7.92 -16.33
CA GLN A 209 10.08 -8.74 -17.53
C GLN A 209 8.65 -8.56 -18.05
N GLY A 210 7.87 -7.69 -17.44
CA GLY A 210 6.46 -7.43 -17.77
C GLY A 210 5.52 -7.89 -16.68
N ILE A 211 4.27 -7.39 -16.76
CA ILE A 211 3.24 -7.71 -15.77
C ILE A 211 2.91 -9.21 -15.85
N SER A 212 3.00 -9.87 -14.71
CA SER A 212 2.72 -11.29 -14.55
C SER A 212 1.97 -11.58 -13.26
N VAL A 213 1.50 -12.82 -13.11
CA VAL A 213 0.61 -13.25 -12.03
C VAL A 213 1.20 -14.45 -11.33
N THR A 214 1.21 -14.42 -10.00
CA THR A 214 1.50 -15.57 -9.15
C THR A 214 0.36 -15.77 -8.15
N GLN A 215 0.19 -16.99 -7.65
CA GLN A 215 -0.90 -17.34 -6.74
C GLN A 215 -0.39 -18.20 -5.59
N GLY A 216 -0.95 -17.96 -4.41
CA GLY A 216 -0.74 -18.70 -3.18
C GLY A 216 -1.89 -18.44 -2.22
N ILE A 217 -1.59 -18.40 -0.92
CA ILE A 217 -2.56 -18.10 0.14
C ILE A 217 -2.03 -17.05 1.12
N VAL A 218 -2.94 -16.46 1.87
CA VAL A 218 -2.62 -15.71 3.09
C VAL A 218 -2.17 -16.70 4.16
N SER A 219 -0.88 -16.67 4.52
CA SER A 219 -0.28 -17.58 5.52
C SER A 219 -0.43 -17.03 6.93
N VAL A 220 -0.30 -15.70 7.11
CA VAL A 220 -0.47 -14.99 8.39
C VAL A 220 -1.10 -13.64 8.13
N GLU A 221 -2.16 -13.33 8.87
CA GLU A 221 -2.93 -12.08 8.74
C GLU A 221 -2.11 -10.83 9.11
N SER A 222 -1.27 -10.94 10.11
CA SER A 222 -0.42 -9.84 10.59
C SER A 222 0.90 -10.37 11.13
N ASP A 223 1.98 -9.99 10.49
CA ASP A 223 3.36 -10.26 10.86
C ASP A 223 4.17 -8.97 10.83
N TYR A 224 5.36 -8.97 11.41
CA TYR A 224 6.22 -7.79 11.42
C TYR A 224 7.56 -8.11 10.77
N ILE A 225 7.94 -7.30 9.79
CA ILE A 225 9.23 -7.40 9.11
C ILE A 225 10.06 -6.14 9.35
N SER A 226 11.37 -6.29 9.27
CA SER A 226 12.29 -5.17 9.36
C SER A 226 12.81 -4.82 7.98
N LEU A 227 12.57 -3.59 7.54
CA LEU A 227 13.09 -3.05 6.27
C LEU A 227 13.91 -1.78 6.56
N ASN A 228 14.87 -1.53 5.67
CA ASN A 228 15.65 -0.31 5.64
C ASN A 228 15.39 0.38 4.30
N ILE A 229 14.66 1.49 4.33
CA ILE A 229 14.29 2.26 3.12
C ILE A 229 15.10 3.56 3.06
N ASP A 230 15.14 4.31 4.16
CA ASP A 230 15.74 5.65 4.27
C ASP A 230 17.05 5.67 5.08
N GLY A 231 17.78 4.56 5.07
CA GLY A 231 18.97 4.39 5.92
C GLY A 231 18.66 3.99 7.36
N SER A 232 17.37 3.95 7.75
CA SER A 232 16.90 3.55 9.08
C SER A 232 16.15 2.23 9.03
N SER A 233 16.48 1.32 9.94
CA SER A 233 15.72 0.05 10.06
C SER A 233 14.44 0.31 10.82
N ARG A 234 13.30 -0.01 10.21
CA ARG A 234 11.95 0.14 10.78
C ARG A 234 11.19 -1.17 10.75
N SER A 235 10.24 -1.32 11.66
CA SER A 235 9.35 -2.48 11.71
C SER A 235 8.05 -2.16 10.97
N TYR A 236 7.68 -3.03 10.02
CA TYR A 236 6.49 -2.87 9.18
C TYR A 236 5.52 -4.02 9.43
N ARG A 237 4.26 -3.69 9.74
CA ARG A 237 3.19 -4.68 9.78
C ARG A 237 2.86 -5.13 8.37
N SER A 238 2.76 -6.44 8.16
CA SER A 238 2.61 -7.05 6.84
C SER A 238 1.69 -8.27 6.90
N ILE A 239 1.02 -8.55 5.79
CA ILE A 239 0.41 -9.86 5.52
C ILE A 239 1.54 -10.78 5.08
N ARG A 240 1.66 -11.98 5.68
CA ARG A 240 2.57 -13.00 5.17
C ARG A 240 1.83 -13.95 4.23
N ILE A 241 2.44 -14.21 3.09
CA ILE A 241 1.90 -15.03 2.01
C ILE A 241 2.95 -16.05 1.53
N ASP A 242 2.51 -17.14 0.91
CA ASP A 242 3.38 -18.08 0.21
C ASP A 242 3.39 -17.85 -1.32
N THR A 243 2.67 -16.84 -1.77
CA THR A 243 2.67 -16.37 -3.17
C THR A 243 4.06 -15.91 -3.57
N ALA A 244 4.62 -16.45 -4.64
CA ALA A 244 5.97 -16.10 -5.08
C ALA A 244 6.09 -14.63 -5.48
N LEU A 245 7.04 -13.92 -4.89
CA LEU A 245 7.38 -12.54 -5.21
C LEU A 245 8.87 -12.42 -5.57
N TYR A 246 9.17 -11.57 -6.53
CA TYR A 246 10.52 -11.26 -6.97
C TYR A 246 10.72 -9.73 -7.03
N SER A 247 11.98 -9.29 -7.13
CA SER A 247 12.31 -7.88 -7.34
C SER A 247 11.49 -7.31 -8.51
N GLY A 248 10.87 -6.15 -8.34
CA GLY A 248 9.96 -5.53 -9.30
C GLY A 248 8.47 -5.81 -9.06
N ASN A 249 8.11 -6.81 -8.24
CA ASN A 249 6.72 -6.97 -7.79
C ASN A 249 6.31 -5.90 -6.77
N SER A 250 7.26 -5.30 -6.07
CA SER A 250 7.01 -4.22 -5.10
C SER A 250 6.10 -3.14 -5.68
N GLY A 251 5.04 -2.79 -4.94
CA GLY A 251 3.99 -1.86 -5.37
C GLY A 251 2.86 -2.49 -6.16
N GLY A 252 2.97 -3.76 -6.54
CA GLY A 252 1.91 -4.52 -7.21
C GLY A 252 0.74 -4.85 -6.30
N GLY A 253 -0.37 -5.26 -6.88
CA GLY A 253 -1.58 -5.61 -6.13
C GLY A 253 -1.56 -7.05 -5.64
N LEU A 254 -1.99 -7.25 -4.40
CA LEU A 254 -2.36 -8.55 -3.85
C LEU A 254 -3.87 -8.64 -3.80
N PHE A 255 -4.45 -9.62 -4.49
CA PHE A 255 -5.89 -9.77 -4.67
C PHE A 255 -6.38 -11.09 -4.08
N ASN A 256 -7.62 -11.10 -3.63
CA ASN A 256 -8.33 -12.34 -3.27
C ASN A 256 -8.96 -13.05 -4.49
N ALA A 257 -9.58 -14.19 -4.27
CA ALA A 257 -10.23 -14.98 -5.33
C ALA A 257 -11.39 -14.23 -6.03
N ALA A 258 -11.97 -13.22 -5.40
CA ALA A 258 -12.98 -12.36 -6.01
C ALA A 258 -12.39 -11.21 -6.85
N GLY A 259 -11.07 -11.10 -6.91
CA GLY A 259 -10.36 -10.00 -7.59
C GLY A 259 -10.40 -8.68 -6.83
N LYS A 260 -10.68 -8.70 -5.54
CA LYS A 260 -10.61 -7.52 -4.68
C LYS A 260 -9.22 -7.38 -4.08
N LEU A 261 -8.70 -6.16 -4.04
CA LEU A 261 -7.41 -5.86 -3.44
C LEU A 261 -7.44 -6.12 -1.93
N ILE A 262 -6.47 -6.88 -1.42
CA ILE A 262 -6.26 -7.15 0.00
C ILE A 262 -4.95 -6.56 0.54
N GLY A 263 -4.07 -6.07 -0.34
CA GLY A 263 -2.82 -5.44 0.05
C GLY A 263 -1.96 -5.03 -1.15
N ILE A 264 -0.81 -4.43 -0.86
CA ILE A 264 0.21 -4.07 -1.85
C ILE A 264 1.45 -4.93 -1.59
N THR A 265 1.92 -5.67 -2.60
CA THR A 265 3.11 -6.52 -2.50
C THR A 265 4.34 -5.66 -2.19
N ASN A 266 5.14 -6.10 -1.21
CA ASN A 266 6.25 -5.30 -0.68
C ASN A 266 7.58 -6.01 -0.82
N ALA A 267 7.78 -7.10 -0.06
CA ALA A 267 9.08 -7.74 0.09
C ALA A 267 8.99 -9.25 0.02
N GLY A 268 10.03 -9.87 -0.52
CA GLY A 268 10.27 -11.31 -0.43
C GLY A 268 11.43 -11.61 0.50
N ASN A 269 11.43 -12.80 1.09
CA ASN A 269 12.57 -13.31 1.81
C ASN A 269 13.56 -13.94 0.80
N SER A 270 14.71 -13.31 0.60
CA SER A 270 15.73 -13.83 -0.33
C SER A 270 16.28 -15.21 0.02
N SER A 271 16.07 -15.67 1.25
CA SER A 271 16.52 -16.97 1.74
C SER A 271 15.44 -18.05 1.71
N ASP A 272 14.18 -17.67 1.49
CA ASP A 272 13.02 -18.59 1.48
C ASP A 272 11.94 -18.07 0.52
N GLU A 273 11.81 -18.76 -0.61
CA GLU A 273 10.89 -18.38 -1.68
C GLU A 273 9.39 -18.43 -1.30
N ASN A 274 9.06 -19.14 -0.21
CA ASN A 274 7.69 -19.32 0.26
C ASN A 274 7.32 -18.37 1.41
N ILE A 275 8.16 -17.40 1.73
CA ILE A 275 7.90 -16.38 2.76
C ILE A 275 7.99 -15.01 2.11
N ASN A 276 6.82 -14.47 1.80
CA ASN A 276 6.68 -13.17 1.14
C ASN A 276 5.68 -12.30 1.89
N TYR A 277 5.70 -11.01 1.62
CA TYR A 277 4.98 -10.02 2.42
C TYR A 277 4.27 -8.98 1.55
N ALA A 278 3.16 -8.49 2.08
CA ALA A 278 2.41 -7.39 1.48
C ALA A 278 1.98 -6.39 2.57
N VAL A 279 1.93 -5.11 2.23
CA VAL A 279 1.33 -4.07 3.09
C VAL A 279 -0.18 -4.32 3.17
N PRO A 280 -0.77 -4.45 4.37
CA PRO A 280 -2.19 -4.72 4.53
C PRO A 280 -3.08 -3.62 3.96
N LEU A 281 -4.26 -4.01 3.47
CA LEU A 281 -5.21 -3.08 2.85
C LEU A 281 -5.60 -1.92 3.76
N GLU A 282 -5.73 -2.15 5.07
CA GLU A 282 -6.09 -1.12 6.04
C GLU A 282 -5.05 0.01 6.07
N ILE A 283 -3.77 -0.36 6.04
CA ILE A 283 -2.66 0.61 5.96
C ILE A 283 -2.66 1.30 4.60
N VAL A 284 -2.80 0.53 3.51
CA VAL A 284 -2.86 1.08 2.14
C VAL A 284 -3.96 2.12 2.02
N ARG A 285 -5.18 1.76 2.45
CA ARG A 285 -6.36 2.66 2.44
C ARG A 285 -6.12 3.87 3.34
N GLY A 286 -5.71 3.63 4.58
CA GLY A 286 -5.48 4.69 5.56
C GLY A 286 -4.49 5.74 5.07
N VAL A 287 -3.37 5.32 4.49
CA VAL A 287 -2.32 6.21 3.98
C VAL A 287 -2.72 6.86 2.66
N ALA A 288 -3.23 6.07 1.68
CA ALA A 288 -3.57 6.61 0.36
C ALA A 288 -4.70 7.64 0.45
N ASP A 289 -5.82 7.30 1.09
CA ASP A 289 -6.95 8.23 1.27
C ASP A 289 -6.56 9.48 2.07
N ASN A 290 -5.61 9.33 3.01
CA ASN A 290 -5.09 10.43 3.79
C ASN A 290 -4.30 11.41 2.91
N ILE A 291 -3.33 10.91 2.15
CA ILE A 291 -2.50 11.72 1.25
C ILE A 291 -3.37 12.40 0.20
N ILE A 292 -4.29 11.67 -0.45
CA ILE A 292 -5.21 12.22 -1.46
C ILE A 292 -6.06 13.34 -0.86
N TYR A 293 -6.68 13.10 0.30
CA TYR A 293 -7.53 14.08 0.98
C TYR A 293 -6.79 15.39 1.28
N TYR A 294 -5.60 15.31 1.89
CA TYR A 294 -4.84 16.51 2.25
C TYR A 294 -4.22 17.19 1.03
N HIS A 295 -3.81 16.44 0.02
CA HIS A 295 -3.38 16.99 -1.26
C HIS A 295 -4.49 17.81 -1.94
N GLU A 296 -5.71 17.26 -2.03
CA GLU A 296 -6.88 17.98 -2.61
C GLU A 296 -7.30 19.20 -1.80
N LYS A 297 -7.01 19.24 -0.51
CA LYS A 297 -7.21 20.40 0.37
C LYS A 297 -6.10 21.46 0.25
N GLY A 298 -5.07 21.22 -0.58
CA GLY A 298 -3.98 22.16 -0.80
C GLY A 298 -2.95 22.19 0.34
N TYR A 299 -2.77 21.09 1.06
CA TYR A 299 -1.66 20.95 2.00
C TYR A 299 -0.37 20.69 1.23
N ASP A 300 0.68 21.43 1.54
CA ASP A 300 1.96 21.37 0.80
C ASP A 300 2.84 20.16 1.18
N ALA A 301 2.59 19.53 2.33
CA ALA A 301 3.38 18.39 2.76
C ALA A 301 3.00 17.14 1.94
N GLN A 302 3.97 16.57 1.24
CA GLN A 302 3.83 15.35 0.46
C GLN A 302 3.93 14.11 1.37
N CYS A 303 3.08 14.05 2.39
CA CYS A 303 3.07 13.00 3.42
C CYS A 303 1.64 12.73 3.91
N ALA A 304 1.47 11.67 4.70
CA ALA A 304 0.24 11.44 5.43
C ALA A 304 0.22 12.22 6.75
N TYR A 305 -0.97 12.47 7.29
CA TYR A 305 -1.18 13.13 8.57
C TYR A 305 -1.90 12.21 9.54
N LYS A 306 -1.50 12.20 10.80
CA LYS A 306 -2.19 11.47 11.87
C LYS A 306 -2.22 12.27 13.15
N ILE A 307 -3.08 11.86 14.07
CA ILE A 307 -3.02 12.32 15.46
C ILE A 307 -2.07 11.45 16.29
N VAL A 308 -1.59 12.01 17.38
CA VAL A 308 -0.87 11.28 18.42
C VAL A 308 -1.73 11.30 19.68
N LEU A 309 -2.35 10.18 20.01
CA LEU A 309 -3.21 10.06 21.21
C LEU A 309 -2.43 10.27 22.50
N GLY A 310 -1.12 9.94 22.51
CA GLY A 310 -0.29 10.01 23.71
C GLY A 310 -0.51 8.82 24.65
N ILE A 311 -0.69 7.63 24.08
CA ILE A 311 -0.85 6.37 24.84
C ILE A 311 0.26 5.39 24.50
N ILE A 312 0.60 4.55 25.48
CA ILE A 312 1.33 3.30 25.28
C ILE A 312 0.37 2.17 25.62
N VAL A 313 0.25 1.20 24.73
CA VAL A 313 -0.59 0.02 24.94
C VAL A 313 0.25 -1.24 25.04
N GLN A 314 -0.26 -2.22 25.78
CA GLN A 314 0.24 -3.59 25.80
C GLN A 314 -0.93 -4.53 25.52
N THR A 315 -0.62 -5.71 24.98
CA THR A 315 -1.62 -6.73 24.68
C THR A 315 -1.50 -7.88 25.66
N GLN A 316 -2.65 -8.44 26.04
CA GLN A 316 -2.74 -9.64 26.88
C GLN A 316 -3.92 -10.50 26.42
N ASN A 317 -4.01 -11.72 26.95
CA ASN A 317 -5.12 -12.64 26.70
C ASN A 317 -5.38 -12.91 25.20
N SER A 318 -4.32 -12.94 24.40
CA SER A 318 -4.43 -13.26 22.96
C SER A 318 -5.03 -14.65 22.76
N LYS A 319 -6.09 -14.74 21.97
CA LYS A 319 -6.77 -16.01 21.65
C LYS A 319 -7.40 -15.97 20.26
N TYR A 320 -7.43 -17.14 19.61
CA TYR A 320 -8.23 -17.32 18.42
C TYR A 320 -9.71 -17.45 18.77
N VAL A 321 -10.54 -16.64 18.15
CA VAL A 321 -12.01 -16.66 18.32
C VAL A 321 -12.66 -16.97 16.99
N TYR A 322 -13.37 -18.09 16.93
CA TYR A 322 -14.11 -18.50 15.74
C TYR A 322 -15.53 -17.92 15.80
N ASP A 323 -15.94 -17.24 14.75
CA ASP A 323 -17.31 -16.75 14.58
C ASP A 323 -18.09 -17.72 13.68
N ALA A 324 -19.04 -18.42 14.26
CA ALA A 324 -19.90 -19.36 13.55
C ALA A 324 -20.86 -18.68 12.56
N GLY A 325 -21.12 -17.37 12.72
CA GLY A 325 -21.99 -16.59 11.85
C GLY A 325 -21.35 -16.30 10.49
N SER A 326 -20.11 -15.80 10.50
CA SER A 326 -19.32 -15.54 9.30
C SER A 326 -18.63 -16.79 8.75
N GLY A 327 -18.35 -17.79 9.60
CA GLY A 327 -17.57 -18.99 9.28
C GLY A 327 -16.06 -18.74 9.30
N TYR A 328 -15.63 -17.59 9.78
CA TYR A 328 -14.20 -17.21 9.93
C TYR A 328 -13.85 -17.04 11.41
N GLY A 329 -12.58 -17.08 11.71
CA GLY A 329 -12.07 -16.77 13.02
C GLY A 329 -10.93 -15.77 12.93
N GLN A 330 -10.70 -15.05 14.01
CA GLN A 330 -9.62 -14.05 14.13
C GLN A 330 -8.94 -14.14 15.49
N ILE A 331 -7.71 -13.65 15.55
CA ILE A 331 -7.04 -13.46 16.82
C ILE A 331 -7.60 -12.20 17.47
N ARG A 332 -8.00 -12.31 18.74
CA ARG A 332 -8.43 -11.19 19.59
C ARG A 332 -7.50 -11.06 20.77
N GLU A 333 -7.24 -9.84 21.16
CA GLU A 333 -6.38 -9.46 22.28
C GLU A 333 -7.13 -8.47 23.17
N GLU A 334 -6.76 -8.42 24.43
CA GLU A 334 -7.12 -7.29 25.29
C GLU A 334 -6.05 -6.21 25.13
N VAL A 335 -6.44 -5.05 24.65
CA VAL A 335 -5.56 -3.89 24.43
C VAL A 335 -5.61 -3.00 25.67
N VAL A 336 -4.60 -3.10 26.51
CA VAL A 336 -4.53 -2.42 27.81
C VAL A 336 -3.69 -1.17 27.69
N LEU A 337 -4.17 -0.05 28.22
CA LEU A 337 -3.38 1.17 28.39
C LEU A 337 -2.31 0.96 29.47
N ASP A 338 -1.05 0.91 29.06
CA ASP A 338 0.08 0.87 29.99
C ASP A 338 0.32 2.26 30.60
N SER A 339 0.33 3.29 29.76
CA SER A 339 0.50 4.67 30.20
C SER A 339 -0.23 5.67 29.31
N VAL A 340 -0.54 6.84 29.89
CA VAL A 340 -1.11 8.02 29.24
C VAL A 340 -0.15 9.18 29.47
N ALA A 341 0.28 9.84 28.40
CA ALA A 341 1.19 10.98 28.47
C ALA A 341 0.46 12.24 28.98
N SER A 342 1.15 13.04 29.78
CA SER A 342 0.63 14.34 30.24
C SER A 342 0.43 15.29 29.06
N ASP A 343 -0.57 16.16 29.15
CA ASP A 343 -0.95 17.15 28.13
C ASP A 343 -1.31 16.51 26.76
N SER A 344 -1.68 15.23 26.76
CA SER A 344 -2.06 14.48 25.56
C SER A 344 -3.56 14.52 25.27
N ILE A 345 -3.94 14.09 24.06
CA ILE A 345 -5.34 13.90 23.69
C ILE A 345 -5.98 12.87 24.62
N ALA A 346 -5.31 11.75 24.90
CA ALA A 346 -5.82 10.69 25.76
C ALA A 346 -6.04 11.16 27.21
N GLU A 347 -5.19 12.03 27.75
CA GLU A 347 -5.41 12.63 29.06
C GLU A 347 -6.65 13.54 29.05
N SER A 348 -6.81 14.37 28.01
CA SER A 348 -7.99 15.23 27.85
C SER A 348 -9.30 14.43 27.70
N MET A 349 -9.22 13.21 27.18
CA MET A 349 -10.32 12.25 27.09
C MET A 349 -10.57 11.48 28.41
N ASN A 350 -9.82 11.75 29.49
CA ASN A 350 -9.89 11.07 30.78
C ASN A 350 -9.60 9.55 30.73
N LEU A 351 -8.72 9.13 29.81
CA LEU A 351 -8.19 7.78 29.75
C LEU A 351 -7.14 7.57 30.83
N GLN A 352 -7.04 6.34 31.36
CA GLN A 352 -6.18 6.01 32.50
C GLN A 352 -5.39 4.71 32.23
N SER A 353 -4.20 4.62 32.83
CA SER A 353 -3.46 3.35 32.88
C SER A 353 -4.32 2.24 33.49
N GLY A 354 -4.31 1.07 32.87
CA GLY A 354 -5.13 -0.08 33.24
C GLY A 354 -6.49 -0.16 32.53
N ASP A 355 -6.90 0.86 31.79
CA ASP A 355 -8.08 0.77 30.93
C ASP A 355 -7.85 -0.25 29.81
N ILE A 356 -8.85 -1.08 29.51
CA ILE A 356 -8.85 -1.97 28.34
C ILE A 356 -9.68 -1.29 27.25
N ILE A 357 -9.06 -0.89 26.14
CA ILE A 357 -9.78 -0.29 25.02
C ILE A 357 -10.54 -1.39 24.28
N THR A 358 -11.85 -1.24 24.12
CA THR A 358 -12.71 -2.21 23.42
C THR A 358 -13.26 -1.67 22.11
N ALA A 359 -13.42 -0.34 22.00
CA ALA A 359 -13.83 0.32 20.77
C ALA A 359 -13.38 1.79 20.78
N ILE A 360 -13.36 2.38 19.58
CA ILE A 360 -13.26 3.83 19.37
C ILE A 360 -14.44 4.24 18.52
N ILE A 361 -15.18 5.23 18.97
CA ILE A 361 -16.30 5.84 18.23
C ILE A 361 -15.74 7.04 17.46
N VAL A 362 -16.02 7.10 16.17
CA VAL A 362 -15.68 8.23 15.30
C VAL A 362 -16.95 8.73 14.63
N ASN A 363 -17.34 9.98 14.87
CA ASN A 363 -18.54 10.57 14.31
C ASN A 363 -19.79 9.67 14.44
N ASP A 364 -20.05 9.18 15.66
CA ASP A 364 -21.14 8.26 16.01
C ASP A 364 -21.02 6.82 15.45
N THR A 365 -19.95 6.49 14.73
CA THR A 365 -19.68 5.14 14.25
C THR A 365 -18.70 4.44 15.17
N GLU A 366 -19.11 3.29 15.72
CA GLU A 366 -18.28 2.48 16.61
C GLU A 366 -17.37 1.53 15.83
N TYR A 367 -16.06 1.57 16.10
CA TYR A 367 -15.04 0.70 15.57
C TYR A 367 -14.49 -0.17 16.68
N GLU A 368 -14.70 -1.49 16.58
CA GLU A 368 -14.17 -2.45 17.54
C GLU A 368 -12.64 -2.49 17.53
N ILE A 369 -12.02 -2.56 18.70
CA ILE A 369 -10.59 -2.74 18.88
C ILE A 369 -10.34 -4.17 19.34
N ALA A 370 -10.02 -5.05 18.42
CA ALA A 370 -9.72 -6.46 18.65
C ALA A 370 -8.20 -6.71 18.79
N ARG A 371 -7.37 -5.83 18.22
CA ARG A 371 -5.92 -5.90 18.18
C ARG A 371 -5.31 -4.52 18.45
N SER A 372 -4.09 -4.49 18.96
CA SER A 372 -3.41 -3.21 19.24
C SER A 372 -3.21 -2.35 18.00
N PHE A 373 -2.99 -2.95 16.84
CA PHE A 373 -2.80 -2.23 15.59
C PHE A 373 -4.08 -1.60 15.02
N ASP A 374 -5.28 -2.06 15.42
CA ASP A 374 -6.55 -1.48 14.98
C ASP A 374 -6.63 0.02 15.33
N ILE A 375 -6.03 0.41 16.47
CA ILE A 375 -5.93 1.82 16.88
C ILE A 375 -5.10 2.61 15.85
N SER A 376 -3.95 2.07 15.47
CA SER A 376 -3.05 2.73 14.52
C SER A 376 -3.66 2.85 13.12
N ASP A 377 -4.36 1.81 12.67
CA ASP A 377 -5.04 1.80 11.39
C ASP A 377 -6.20 2.80 11.36
N LEU A 378 -7.01 2.83 12.42
CA LEU A 378 -8.11 3.78 12.56
C LEU A 378 -7.61 5.23 12.59
N ILE A 379 -6.50 5.51 13.28
CA ILE A 379 -5.92 6.86 13.35
C ILE A 379 -5.55 7.41 11.96
N LEU A 380 -5.11 6.57 11.03
CA LEU A 380 -4.80 6.98 9.65
C LEU A 380 -6.05 7.45 8.88
N THR A 381 -7.23 6.99 9.27
CA THR A 381 -8.49 7.37 8.61
C THR A 381 -9.08 8.67 9.13
N LEU A 382 -8.60 9.18 10.27
CA LEU A 382 -9.14 10.35 10.92
C LEU A 382 -8.80 11.65 10.16
N ARG A 383 -9.71 12.62 10.21
CA ARG A 383 -9.60 13.91 9.52
C ARG A 383 -9.84 15.06 10.50
N GLU A 384 -9.41 16.26 10.12
CA GLU A 384 -9.75 17.49 10.85
C GLU A 384 -11.28 17.65 10.95
N GLY A 385 -11.77 17.89 12.15
CA GLY A 385 -13.18 18.02 12.47
C GLY A 385 -13.86 16.74 12.96
N ASP A 386 -13.22 15.57 12.82
CA ASP A 386 -13.77 14.33 13.38
C ASP A 386 -13.84 14.40 14.90
N VAL A 387 -14.89 13.81 15.47
CA VAL A 387 -15.10 13.64 16.89
C VAL A 387 -14.79 12.20 17.26
N ILE A 388 -13.88 11.99 18.20
CA ILE A 388 -13.51 10.67 18.69
C ILE A 388 -13.86 10.48 20.17
N GLN A 389 -14.27 9.25 20.53
CA GLN A 389 -14.54 8.82 21.88
C GLN A 389 -14.08 7.37 22.07
N CYS A 390 -13.37 7.07 23.15
CA CYS A 390 -12.95 5.70 23.44
C CYS A 390 -13.96 5.00 24.35
N VAL A 391 -14.23 3.73 24.06
CA VAL A 391 -14.98 2.82 24.94
C VAL A 391 -13.99 1.90 25.61
N VAL A 392 -13.95 1.93 26.95
CA VAL A 392 -12.98 1.16 27.73
C VAL A 392 -13.67 0.32 28.80
N GLN A 393 -13.03 -0.77 29.20
CA GLN A 393 -13.36 -1.50 30.41
C GLN A 393 -12.46 -1.00 31.54
N ARG A 394 -13.06 -0.40 32.57
CA ARG A 394 -12.39 0.09 33.79
C ARG A 394 -13.05 -0.54 35.00
N ASN A 395 -12.29 -1.31 35.81
CA ASN A 395 -12.83 -2.04 36.96
C ASN A 395 -14.05 -2.93 36.62
N ALA A 396 -13.98 -3.63 35.49
CA ALA A 396 -15.04 -4.50 34.92
C ALA A 396 -16.36 -3.74 34.59
N GLN A 397 -16.32 -2.44 34.41
CA GLN A 397 -17.43 -1.61 33.94
C GLN A 397 -17.07 -0.96 32.60
N THR A 398 -18.04 -0.90 31.69
CA THR A 398 -17.90 -0.13 30.46
C THR A 398 -17.96 1.35 30.78
N VAL A 399 -16.93 2.08 30.34
CA VAL A 399 -16.80 3.53 30.51
C VAL A 399 -16.59 4.16 29.14
N TYR A 400 -17.29 5.25 28.87
CA TYR A 400 -17.07 6.10 27.71
C TYR A 400 -16.17 7.26 28.13
N SER A 401 -15.12 7.51 27.36
CA SER A 401 -14.23 8.64 27.61
C SER A 401 -14.94 9.97 27.34
N GLU A 402 -14.30 11.09 27.66
CA GLU A 402 -14.71 12.38 27.10
C GLU A 402 -14.52 12.37 25.58
N GLU A 403 -15.33 13.14 24.86
CA GLU A 403 -15.20 13.35 23.41
C GLU A 403 -14.05 14.31 23.11
N TYR A 404 -13.36 14.07 22.01
CA TYR A 404 -12.33 14.98 21.51
C TYR A 404 -12.57 15.29 20.04
N THR A 405 -12.70 16.58 19.72
CA THR A 405 -12.82 17.05 18.31
C THR A 405 -11.42 17.32 17.77
N LEU A 406 -11.07 16.70 16.64
CA LEU A 406 -9.76 16.83 16.01
C LEU A 406 -9.57 18.22 15.42
N SER A 407 -8.59 18.95 15.91
CA SER A 407 -8.16 20.22 15.34
C SER A 407 -7.01 20.02 14.35
N LYS A 408 -6.82 20.98 13.45
CA LYS A 408 -5.66 21.01 12.54
C LYS A 408 -4.33 20.95 13.29
N THR A 409 -4.24 21.54 14.48
CA THR A 409 -3.03 21.58 15.30
C THR A 409 -2.72 20.23 15.97
N ALA A 410 -3.68 19.32 16.03
CA ALA A 410 -3.48 17.97 16.55
C ALA A 410 -2.90 17.02 15.48
N LEU A 411 -2.91 17.41 14.21
CA LEU A 411 -2.38 16.63 13.10
C LEU A 411 -0.86 16.77 13.01
N VAL A 412 -0.20 15.65 12.95
CA VAL A 412 1.26 15.54 12.80
C VAL A 412 1.54 14.85 11.45
N ALA A 413 2.42 15.47 10.67
CA ALA A 413 2.92 14.86 9.43
C ALA A 413 3.71 13.58 9.76
N ILE A 414 3.48 12.53 9.00
CA ILE A 414 4.26 11.27 9.08
C ILE A 414 5.00 11.06 7.77
N GLU A 415 6.32 11.04 7.89
CA GLU A 415 7.25 10.69 6.83
C GLU A 415 7.42 9.18 6.72
#